data_35ee085b79dc62b3dfd90e55da6dac2f
#
_entry.id   35ee085b79dc62b3dfd90e55da6dac2f
#
_cell.length_a   1.000
_cell.length_b   1.000
_cell.length_c   1.000
_cell.angle_alpha   90.00
_cell.angle_beta   90.00
_cell.angle_gamma   90.00
#
_symmetry.space_group_name_H-M   'P 1'
#
loop_
_entity.id
_entity.type
_entity.pdbx_description
1 polymer ?
#
loop_
_entity_poly.entity_id
_entity_poly.type
_entity_poly.pdbx_seq_one_letter_code
_entity_poly.pdbx_strand_id
1 'polypeptide(L)'
;LNGRPGLGAMLKINGENKFIPGTMGTMAQLLLDDAPATLDTPIRDGSRLQVIAGTNGSIPEITLEDVVDIPPAYTVFINGQETNIAAQYTINGQLAQPGQLLHDGDDIISRDTRTLGEVLNTAGFPPLGKKIKYTLNDKDSQYTIAPRILLNDNEANLSDEVHQQDYIEYIAPDLPKLGDVLNVSELDASLVIYYEGQEHKIPSATVTLEVNGHPASTNTLIEDGSQVRYMKSLRAATTVSDALLAVGFQPPAAQSRVSFTILVNEKPVNFTDPI
;
A
#
# COMPACT_ATOMS: atom_id res chain seq x y z
N LEU A 1 6.73 -22.51 55.50
CA LEU A 1 8.18 -22.34 55.27
C LEU A 1 8.60 -22.79 53.86
N ASN A 2 7.73 -23.50 53.14
CA ASN A 2 7.97 -23.82 51.73
C ASN A 2 7.90 -22.59 50.83
N GLY A 3 8.74 -22.50 49.86
CA GLY A 3 8.67 -21.47 48.85
C GLY A 3 7.37 -21.59 48.00
N ARG A 4 6.84 -20.46 47.57
CA ARG A 4 5.68 -20.38 46.70
C ARG A 4 6.14 -20.44 45.24
N PRO A 5 5.33 -20.99 44.29
CA PRO A 5 5.60 -20.85 42.89
C PRO A 5 5.69 -19.36 42.51
N GLY A 6 6.56 -19.04 41.58
CA GLY A 6 6.62 -17.71 40.95
C GLY A 6 5.36 -17.43 40.14
N LEU A 7 5.05 -16.15 39.94
CA LEU A 7 3.99 -15.72 39.07
C LEU A 7 4.38 -16.05 37.61
N GLY A 8 3.43 -16.58 36.82
CA GLY A 8 3.60 -16.74 35.39
C GLY A 8 3.39 -15.44 34.66
N ALA A 9 3.68 -15.42 33.34
CA ALA A 9 3.39 -14.35 32.42
C ALA A 9 2.35 -14.78 31.39
N MET A 10 1.39 -13.92 31.07
CA MET A 10 0.45 -14.09 29.98
C MET A 10 0.93 -13.23 28.82
N LEU A 11 1.23 -13.84 27.70
CA LEU A 11 1.65 -13.16 26.45
C LEU A 11 0.56 -13.32 25.41
N LYS A 12 0.42 -12.33 24.54
CA LYS A 12 -0.43 -12.42 23.35
C LYS A 12 0.48 -12.48 22.11
N ILE A 13 0.41 -13.57 21.36
CA ILE A 13 1.27 -13.82 20.19
C ILE A 13 0.38 -13.96 18.96
N ASN A 14 0.49 -13.02 18.02
CA ASN A 14 -0.35 -12.96 16.80
C ASN A 14 -1.85 -13.07 17.10
N GLY A 15 -2.28 -12.48 18.22
CA GLY A 15 -3.68 -12.50 18.65
C GLY A 15 -4.06 -13.66 19.59
N GLU A 16 -3.20 -14.67 19.76
CA GLU A 16 -3.44 -15.81 20.62
C GLU A 16 -2.77 -15.64 21.99
N ASN A 17 -3.47 -16.01 23.07
CA ASN A 17 -2.93 -15.95 24.42
C ASN A 17 -2.07 -17.16 24.72
N LYS A 18 -0.86 -16.95 25.20
CA LYS A 18 0.07 -17.98 25.65
C LYS A 18 0.49 -17.73 27.09
N PHE A 19 0.22 -18.70 27.98
CA PHE A 19 0.65 -18.63 29.37
C PHE A 19 2.02 -19.30 29.54
N ILE A 20 2.97 -18.56 30.16
CA ILE A 20 4.29 -19.07 30.53
C ILE A 20 4.34 -19.15 32.05
N PRO A 21 4.51 -20.37 32.62
CA PRO A 21 4.54 -20.53 34.07
C PRO A 21 5.83 -19.95 34.68
N GLY A 22 5.72 -19.42 35.89
CA GLY A 22 6.88 -19.03 36.71
C GLY A 22 7.67 -20.26 37.20
N THR A 23 8.85 -20.01 37.72
CA THR A 23 9.67 -21.11 38.30
C THR A 23 9.04 -21.63 39.59
N MET A 24 9.27 -22.88 39.89
CA MET A 24 8.77 -23.49 41.11
C MET A 24 9.63 -23.02 42.31
N GLY A 25 8.98 -22.75 43.45
CA GLY A 25 9.69 -22.54 44.67
C GLY A 25 10.31 -23.84 45.22
N THR A 26 11.29 -23.72 46.11
CA THR A 26 11.90 -24.87 46.76
C THR A 26 11.17 -25.24 48.03
N MET A 27 11.21 -26.51 48.43
CA MET A 27 10.68 -26.95 49.68
C MET A 27 11.61 -26.55 50.84
N ALA A 28 11.06 -26.31 52.02
CA ALA A 28 11.84 -26.16 53.24
C ALA A 28 12.56 -27.49 53.57
N GLN A 29 13.78 -27.36 54.03
CA GLN A 29 14.57 -28.54 54.48
C GLN A 29 14.61 -28.54 56.01
N LEU A 30 14.41 -29.71 56.57
CA LEU A 30 14.56 -29.99 57.98
C LEU A 30 15.87 -30.73 58.22
N LEU A 31 16.70 -30.21 59.08
CA LEU A 31 17.93 -30.85 59.50
C LEU A 31 17.84 -31.19 60.98
N LEU A 32 18.25 -32.38 61.34
CA LEU A 32 18.43 -32.83 62.68
C LEU A 32 19.89 -33.26 62.88
N ASP A 33 20.62 -32.60 63.80
CA ASP A 33 22.05 -32.80 64.01
C ASP A 33 22.85 -32.69 62.68
N ASP A 34 22.54 -31.65 61.89
CA ASP A 34 23.11 -31.32 60.57
C ASP A 34 22.85 -32.37 59.49
N ALA A 35 22.00 -33.39 59.75
CA ALA A 35 21.58 -34.40 58.76
C ALA A 35 20.13 -34.12 58.28
N PRO A 36 19.80 -34.37 56.95
CA PRO A 36 18.43 -34.28 56.49
C PRO A 36 17.46 -35.13 57.30
N ALA A 37 16.36 -34.53 57.71
CA ALA A 37 15.33 -35.16 58.52
C ALA A 37 13.93 -34.90 57.96
N THR A 38 12.97 -35.73 58.36
CA THR A 38 11.54 -35.57 58.11
C THR A 38 10.79 -35.25 59.39
N LEU A 39 9.51 -34.87 59.28
CA LEU A 39 8.68 -34.61 60.45
C LEU A 39 8.52 -35.82 61.36
N ASP A 40 8.73 -37.01 60.89
CA ASP A 40 8.62 -38.27 61.61
C ASP A 40 9.96 -38.76 62.18
N THR A 41 11.06 -37.99 61.97
CA THR A 41 12.38 -38.34 62.50
C THR A 41 12.42 -38.23 64.01
N PRO A 42 12.78 -39.30 64.73
CA PRO A 42 12.82 -39.29 66.20
C PRO A 42 13.86 -38.28 66.72
N ILE A 43 13.47 -37.48 67.71
CA ILE A 43 14.33 -36.50 68.35
C ILE A 43 14.85 -37.10 69.68
N ARG A 44 16.11 -36.86 70.03
CA ARG A 44 16.73 -37.27 71.25
C ARG A 44 17.04 -36.05 72.14
N ASP A 45 17.23 -36.28 73.44
CA ASP A 45 17.66 -35.21 74.29
C ASP A 45 19.00 -34.63 73.83
N GLY A 46 19.07 -33.29 73.70
CA GLY A 46 20.24 -32.58 73.17
C GLY A 46 20.33 -32.48 71.61
N SER A 47 19.38 -33.07 70.87
CA SER A 47 19.35 -32.97 69.39
C SER A 47 19.18 -31.49 68.94
N ARG A 48 19.91 -31.13 67.89
CA ARG A 48 19.84 -29.82 67.27
C ARG A 48 18.95 -29.83 66.04
N LEU A 49 17.85 -29.10 66.13
CA LEU A 49 16.90 -28.97 65.00
C LEU A 49 17.14 -27.67 64.29
N GLN A 50 17.30 -27.74 62.96
CA GLN A 50 17.42 -26.57 62.07
C GLN A 50 16.40 -26.67 60.96
N VAL A 51 15.73 -25.55 60.67
CA VAL A 51 14.82 -25.42 59.54
C VAL A 51 15.40 -24.42 58.55
N ILE A 52 15.71 -24.92 57.36
CA ILE A 52 16.09 -24.04 56.22
C ILE A 52 14.85 -23.75 55.42
N ALA A 53 14.43 -22.50 55.36
CA ALA A 53 13.26 -22.08 54.63
C ALA A 53 13.48 -22.30 53.10
N GLY A 54 12.46 -22.75 52.42
CA GLY A 54 12.45 -22.79 50.95
C GLY A 54 12.47 -21.37 50.37
N THR A 55 12.97 -21.25 49.16
CA THR A 55 12.98 -20.02 48.36
C THR A 55 11.74 -19.94 47.47
N ASN A 56 11.18 -18.73 47.34
CA ASN A 56 10.09 -18.55 46.35
C ASN A 56 10.62 -18.69 44.94
N GLY A 57 9.79 -19.20 44.04
CA GLY A 57 10.01 -19.14 42.60
C GLY A 57 9.96 -17.71 42.09
N SER A 58 10.53 -17.47 40.95
CA SER A 58 10.58 -16.18 40.26
C SER A 58 9.65 -16.12 39.08
N ILE A 59 9.37 -14.92 38.60
CA ILE A 59 8.78 -14.68 37.29
C ILE A 59 9.75 -15.22 36.25
N PRO A 60 9.27 -15.89 35.15
CA PRO A 60 10.15 -16.40 34.15
C PRO A 60 10.86 -15.27 33.38
N GLU A 61 12.15 -15.37 33.16
CA GLU A 61 12.89 -14.54 32.21
C GLU A 61 12.68 -15.14 30.83
N ILE A 62 11.94 -14.45 29.98
CA ILE A 62 11.54 -14.92 28.65
C ILE A 62 12.02 -13.89 27.66
N THR A 63 12.66 -14.34 26.57
CA THR A 63 12.99 -13.50 25.43
C THR A 63 12.04 -13.78 24.27
N LEU A 64 12.04 -12.89 23.28
CA LEU A 64 11.22 -13.04 22.07
C LEU A 64 11.49 -14.40 21.37
N GLU A 65 12.75 -14.79 21.27
CA GLU A 65 13.18 -16.04 20.64
C GLU A 65 12.75 -17.32 21.37
N ASP A 66 12.38 -17.21 22.66
CA ASP A 66 11.85 -18.35 23.42
C ASP A 66 10.39 -18.67 23.10
N VAL A 67 9.66 -17.72 22.51
CA VAL A 67 8.21 -17.82 22.32
C VAL A 67 7.76 -17.79 20.88
N VAL A 68 8.59 -17.28 19.95
CA VAL A 68 8.34 -17.26 18.52
C VAL A 68 9.49 -17.95 17.77
N ASP A 69 9.16 -18.65 16.69
CA ASP A 69 10.15 -19.20 15.77
C ASP A 69 10.70 -18.06 14.90
N ILE A 70 12.02 -17.86 14.91
CA ILE A 70 12.70 -16.81 14.17
C ILE A 70 13.39 -17.44 12.96
N PRO A 71 12.79 -17.34 11.76
CA PRO A 71 13.43 -17.87 10.56
C PRO A 71 14.75 -17.13 10.26
N PRO A 72 15.74 -17.81 9.67
CA PRO A 72 17.00 -17.19 9.28
C PRO A 72 16.73 -16.08 8.25
N ALA A 73 17.50 -14.99 8.35
CA ALA A 73 17.52 -13.97 7.34
C ALA A 73 18.02 -14.53 6.00
N TYR A 74 17.52 -13.96 4.91
CA TYR A 74 17.91 -14.34 3.55
C TYR A 74 18.20 -13.10 2.71
N THR A 75 18.94 -13.29 1.63
CA THR A 75 19.42 -12.21 0.77
C THR A 75 18.65 -12.19 -0.54
N VAL A 76 18.25 -11.00 -0.96
CA VAL A 76 17.67 -10.71 -2.28
C VAL A 76 18.44 -9.57 -2.94
N PHE A 77 18.24 -9.37 -4.24
CA PHE A 77 18.78 -8.23 -4.97
C PHE A 77 17.65 -7.29 -5.37
N ILE A 78 17.67 -6.06 -4.86
CA ILE A 78 16.68 -5.03 -5.24
C ILE A 78 17.40 -3.96 -6.06
N ASN A 79 16.98 -3.79 -7.31
CA ASN A 79 17.64 -2.90 -8.29
C ASN A 79 19.16 -3.16 -8.39
N GLY A 80 19.55 -4.43 -8.31
CA GLY A 80 20.97 -4.84 -8.35
C GLY A 80 21.73 -4.66 -7.04
N GLN A 81 21.10 -4.13 -5.99
CA GLN A 81 21.70 -3.98 -4.66
C GLN A 81 21.35 -5.18 -3.77
N GLU A 82 22.37 -5.81 -3.20
CA GLU A 82 22.21 -6.87 -2.22
C GLU A 82 21.50 -6.35 -0.96
N THR A 83 20.40 -6.99 -0.58
CA THR A 83 19.55 -6.59 0.54
C THR A 83 19.26 -7.81 1.42
N ASN A 84 19.59 -7.68 2.70
CA ASN A 84 19.31 -8.74 3.68
C ASN A 84 17.92 -8.57 4.27
N ILE A 85 17.09 -9.59 4.15
CA ILE A 85 15.70 -9.62 4.62
C ILE A 85 15.61 -10.50 5.86
N ALA A 86 15.20 -9.91 6.97
CA ALA A 86 14.95 -10.61 8.24
C ALA A 86 13.47 -10.47 8.62
N ALA A 87 12.96 -11.47 9.34
CA ALA A 87 11.62 -11.39 9.92
C ALA A 87 11.52 -10.19 10.88
N GLN A 88 10.41 -9.51 10.85
CA GLN A 88 10.14 -8.37 11.73
C GLN A 88 9.18 -8.75 12.84
N TYR A 89 9.47 -8.26 14.03
CA TYR A 89 8.66 -8.46 15.21
C TYR A 89 8.34 -7.13 15.85
N THR A 90 7.16 -7.02 16.43
CA THR A 90 6.82 -5.89 17.29
C THR A 90 6.35 -6.39 18.64
N ILE A 91 6.71 -5.65 19.70
CA ILE A 91 6.18 -5.83 21.05
C ILE A 91 5.42 -4.55 21.38
N ASN A 92 4.14 -4.65 21.69
CA ASN A 92 3.25 -3.51 21.96
C ASN A 92 3.31 -2.43 20.86
N GLY A 93 3.45 -2.85 19.59
CA GLY A 93 3.53 -1.97 18.42
C GLY A 93 4.90 -1.35 18.15
N GLN A 94 5.93 -1.62 18.96
CA GLN A 94 7.30 -1.15 18.76
C GLN A 94 8.17 -2.27 18.19
N LEU A 95 9.09 -1.94 17.26
CA LEU A 95 10.02 -2.92 16.69
C LEU A 95 10.86 -3.57 17.80
N ALA A 96 10.98 -4.89 17.72
CA ALA A 96 11.65 -5.72 18.73
C ALA A 96 12.82 -6.51 18.12
N GLN A 97 13.77 -6.87 19.00
CA GLN A 97 14.92 -7.72 18.66
C GLN A 97 14.74 -9.12 19.28
N PRO A 98 15.34 -10.18 18.69
CA PRO A 98 15.20 -11.56 19.19
C PRO A 98 15.46 -11.74 20.68
N GLY A 99 16.56 -11.20 21.21
CA GLY A 99 16.93 -11.27 22.61
C GLY A 99 16.21 -10.31 23.56
N GLN A 100 15.17 -9.58 23.10
CA GLN A 100 14.42 -8.64 23.94
C GLN A 100 13.58 -9.39 24.98
N LEU A 101 13.71 -8.97 26.26
CA LEU A 101 12.91 -9.51 27.35
C LEU A 101 11.43 -9.17 27.19
N LEU A 102 10.59 -10.14 27.52
CA LEU A 102 9.13 -10.04 27.50
C LEU A 102 8.60 -9.93 28.93
N HIS A 103 7.49 -9.21 29.07
CA HIS A 103 6.79 -8.99 30.33
C HIS A 103 5.35 -9.51 30.24
N ASP A 104 4.76 -9.71 31.42
CA ASP A 104 3.34 -10.06 31.51
C ASP A 104 2.46 -9.02 30.82
N GLY A 105 1.58 -9.50 29.91
CA GLY A 105 0.68 -8.68 29.13
C GLY A 105 1.22 -8.18 27.78
N ASP A 106 2.46 -8.51 27.40
CA ASP A 106 3.01 -8.09 26.12
C ASP A 106 2.23 -8.69 24.93
N ASP A 107 1.97 -7.84 23.92
CA ASP A 107 1.35 -8.17 22.64
C ASP A 107 2.43 -8.25 21.54
N ILE A 108 2.71 -9.45 21.07
CA ILE A 108 3.76 -9.76 20.11
C ILE A 108 3.13 -10.04 18.76
N ILE A 109 3.58 -9.32 17.75
CA ILE A 109 3.17 -9.54 16.35
C ILE A 109 4.42 -9.87 15.54
N SER A 110 4.40 -11.03 14.90
CA SER A 110 5.39 -11.41 13.90
C SER A 110 4.86 -11.09 12.50
N ARG A 111 5.71 -10.51 11.66
CA ARG A 111 5.42 -10.30 10.23
C ARG A 111 6.26 -11.26 9.41
N ASP A 112 5.58 -12.07 8.61
CA ASP A 112 6.24 -12.85 7.58
C ASP A 112 6.74 -11.90 6.49
N THR A 113 8.04 -11.92 6.26
CA THR A 113 8.71 -11.06 5.26
C THR A 113 9.00 -11.84 3.96
N ARG A 114 8.20 -12.85 3.65
CA ARG A 114 8.41 -13.69 2.47
C ARG A 114 7.64 -13.26 1.24
N THR A 115 6.63 -12.42 1.37
CA THR A 115 5.91 -11.90 0.21
C THR A 115 6.64 -10.70 -0.38
N LEU A 116 6.52 -10.51 -1.69
CA LEU A 116 7.15 -9.41 -2.42
C LEU A 116 6.77 -8.04 -1.81
N GLY A 117 5.51 -7.88 -1.40
CA GLY A 117 5.05 -6.65 -0.75
C GLY A 117 5.74 -6.38 0.58
N GLU A 118 5.90 -7.40 1.44
CA GLU A 118 6.60 -7.26 2.73
C GLU A 118 8.11 -7.06 2.56
N VAL A 119 8.73 -7.74 1.61
CA VAL A 119 10.14 -7.56 1.27
C VAL A 119 10.41 -6.10 0.86
N LEU A 120 9.61 -5.56 -0.05
CA LEU A 120 9.74 -4.18 -0.52
C LEU A 120 9.49 -3.17 0.62
N ASN A 121 8.44 -3.38 1.43
CA ASN A 121 8.18 -2.53 2.61
C ASN A 121 9.37 -2.52 3.58
N THR A 122 9.91 -3.69 3.89
CA THR A 122 11.05 -3.85 4.80
C THR A 122 12.29 -3.15 4.26
N ALA A 123 12.50 -3.19 2.94
CA ALA A 123 13.61 -2.53 2.26
C ALA A 123 13.38 -1.03 2.01
N GLY A 124 12.22 -0.47 2.39
CA GLY A 124 11.91 0.96 2.23
C GLY A 124 11.36 1.35 0.86
N PHE A 125 10.93 0.39 0.05
CA PHE A 125 10.28 0.63 -1.24
C PHE A 125 8.75 0.53 -1.09
N PRO A 126 7.97 1.62 -1.33
CA PRO A 126 6.52 1.60 -1.14
C PRO A 126 5.82 0.80 -2.26
N PRO A 127 5.35 -0.44 -1.99
CA PRO A 127 4.85 -1.32 -3.05
C PRO A 127 3.46 -0.93 -3.57
N LEU A 128 2.66 -0.25 -2.75
CA LEU A 128 1.31 0.20 -3.13
C LEU A 128 1.30 1.52 -3.90
N GLY A 129 2.48 2.11 -4.13
CA GLY A 129 2.60 3.39 -4.78
C GLY A 129 2.27 4.58 -3.88
N LYS A 130 2.06 5.73 -4.52
CA LYS A 130 1.81 7.01 -3.85
C LYS A 130 0.53 7.66 -4.38
N LYS A 131 -0.21 8.31 -3.50
CA LYS A 131 -1.35 9.14 -3.89
C LYS A 131 -0.87 10.57 -4.13
N ILE A 132 -1.13 11.10 -5.31
CA ILE A 132 -0.95 12.49 -5.67
C ILE A 132 -2.27 13.20 -5.42
N LYS A 133 -2.28 14.19 -4.54
CA LYS A 133 -3.45 15.03 -4.24
C LYS A 133 -3.36 16.30 -5.06
N TYR A 134 -4.45 16.71 -5.69
CA TYR A 134 -4.52 17.92 -6.49
C TYR A 134 -5.94 18.49 -6.43
N THR A 135 -6.15 19.71 -6.90
CA THR A 135 -7.49 20.24 -7.10
C THR A 135 -7.84 20.26 -8.58
N LEU A 136 -9.06 19.89 -8.93
CA LEU A 136 -9.61 19.98 -10.28
C LEU A 136 -10.80 20.92 -10.25
N ASN A 137 -10.68 22.09 -10.88
CA ASN A 137 -11.70 23.15 -10.83
C ASN A 137 -12.15 23.43 -9.39
N ASP A 138 -11.19 23.65 -8.50
CA ASP A 138 -11.34 23.93 -7.07
C ASP A 138 -11.97 22.77 -6.24
N LYS A 139 -12.07 21.55 -6.79
CA LYS A 139 -12.51 20.34 -6.08
C LYS A 139 -11.32 19.43 -5.79
N ASP A 140 -11.27 18.94 -4.55
CA ASP A 140 -10.23 17.99 -4.14
C ASP A 140 -10.33 16.70 -4.95
N SER A 141 -9.20 16.27 -5.47
CA SER A 141 -9.03 15.10 -6.30
C SER A 141 -7.75 14.36 -5.93
N GLN A 142 -7.67 13.09 -6.28
CA GLN A 142 -6.46 12.30 -6.07
C GLN A 142 -6.23 11.34 -7.22
N TYR A 143 -4.96 11.08 -7.52
CA TYR A 143 -4.53 10.09 -8.49
C TYR A 143 -3.50 9.17 -7.85
N THR A 144 -3.64 7.86 -8.05
CA THR A 144 -2.70 6.88 -7.51
C THR A 144 -1.69 6.50 -8.58
N ILE A 145 -0.41 6.76 -8.31
CA ILE A 145 0.70 6.29 -9.12
C ILE A 145 1.26 5.02 -8.48
N ALA A 146 1.37 3.95 -9.26
CA ALA A 146 1.88 2.67 -8.79
C ALA A 146 3.24 2.36 -9.42
N PRO A 147 4.18 1.78 -8.66
CA PRO A 147 5.43 1.29 -9.23
C PRO A 147 5.17 0.09 -10.13
N ARG A 148 6.06 -0.15 -11.07
CA ARG A 148 6.15 -1.41 -11.78
C ARG A 148 7.17 -2.28 -11.07
N ILE A 149 6.80 -3.53 -10.77
CA ILE A 149 7.64 -4.44 -10.00
C ILE A 149 7.81 -5.72 -10.79
N LEU A 150 9.06 -6.12 -10.98
CA LEU A 150 9.42 -7.39 -11.60
C LEU A 150 10.12 -8.28 -10.56
N LEU A 151 9.80 -9.55 -10.57
CA LEU A 151 10.48 -10.60 -9.82
C LEU A 151 11.11 -11.57 -10.82
N ASN A 152 12.44 -11.67 -10.82
CA ASN A 152 13.19 -12.47 -11.78
C ASN A 152 12.77 -12.20 -13.24
N ASP A 153 12.75 -10.91 -13.62
CA ASP A 153 12.39 -10.37 -14.94
C ASP A 153 10.92 -10.56 -15.37
N ASN A 154 10.05 -11.08 -14.48
CA ASN A 154 8.63 -11.26 -14.75
C ASN A 154 7.78 -10.27 -13.93
N GLU A 155 6.69 -9.78 -14.51
CA GLU A 155 5.72 -9.00 -13.74
C GLU A 155 5.17 -9.83 -12.58
N ALA A 156 5.16 -9.23 -11.39
CA ALA A 156 4.87 -9.94 -10.15
C ALA A 156 3.77 -9.23 -9.35
N ASN A 157 3.05 -10.03 -8.56
CA ASN A 157 2.06 -9.56 -7.61
C ASN A 157 2.70 -9.39 -6.23
N LEU A 158 2.17 -8.49 -5.42
CA LEU A 158 2.69 -8.24 -4.08
C LEU A 158 2.56 -9.44 -3.13
N SER A 159 1.69 -10.40 -3.47
CA SER A 159 1.50 -11.68 -2.75
C SER A 159 2.47 -12.78 -3.17
N ASP A 160 3.26 -12.57 -4.24
CA ASP A 160 4.18 -13.60 -4.73
C ASP A 160 5.29 -13.83 -3.70
N GLU A 161 5.67 -15.10 -3.54
CA GLU A 161 6.70 -15.52 -2.59
C GLU A 161 8.09 -15.19 -3.12
N VAL A 162 8.94 -14.66 -2.25
CA VAL A 162 10.31 -14.27 -2.55
C VAL A 162 11.27 -15.23 -1.85
N HIS A 163 12.28 -15.68 -2.58
CA HIS A 163 13.25 -16.67 -2.15
C HIS A 163 14.66 -16.08 -2.07
N GLN A 164 15.56 -16.88 -1.48
CA GLN A 164 17.00 -16.58 -1.44
C GLN A 164 17.54 -16.32 -2.85
N GLN A 165 18.28 -15.19 -3.01
CA GLN A 165 18.90 -14.73 -4.24
C GLN A 165 17.96 -14.31 -5.38
N ASP A 166 16.68 -14.08 -5.09
CA ASP A 166 15.76 -13.51 -6.06
C ASP A 166 16.17 -12.08 -6.45
N TYR A 167 15.89 -11.75 -7.71
CA TYR A 167 16.09 -10.41 -8.27
C TYR A 167 14.76 -9.66 -8.35
N ILE A 168 14.70 -8.52 -7.70
CA ILE A 168 13.55 -7.62 -7.68
C ILE A 168 13.93 -6.33 -8.38
N GLU A 169 13.23 -5.99 -9.45
CA GLU A 169 13.33 -4.69 -10.09
C GLU A 169 12.13 -3.84 -9.66
N TYR A 170 12.42 -2.78 -8.90
CA TYR A 170 11.44 -1.79 -8.49
C TYR A 170 11.62 -0.53 -9.33
N ILE A 171 10.69 -0.29 -10.25
CA ILE A 171 10.65 0.88 -11.11
C ILE A 171 9.70 1.88 -10.47
N ALA A 172 10.26 2.98 -9.95
CA ALA A 172 9.47 4.04 -9.33
C ALA A 172 8.46 4.62 -10.34
N PRO A 173 7.24 4.94 -9.90
CA PRO A 173 6.24 5.50 -10.79
C PRO A 173 6.63 6.92 -11.21
N ASP A 174 6.40 7.24 -12.47
CA ASP A 174 6.47 8.60 -12.98
C ASP A 174 5.30 9.46 -12.45
N LEU A 175 5.49 10.77 -12.41
CA LEU A 175 4.41 11.69 -12.13
C LEU A 175 3.33 11.60 -13.22
N PRO A 176 2.04 11.67 -12.86
CA PRO A 176 0.98 11.60 -13.84
C PRO A 176 0.98 12.86 -14.71
N LYS A 177 0.63 12.68 -15.96
CA LYS A 177 0.37 13.80 -16.87
C LYS A 177 -1.05 14.32 -16.66
N LEU A 178 -1.30 15.57 -17.03
CA LEU A 178 -2.62 16.16 -16.99
C LEU A 178 -3.66 15.32 -17.78
N GLY A 179 -3.25 14.70 -18.89
CA GLY A 179 -4.10 13.82 -19.67
C GLY A 179 -4.49 12.52 -18.95
N ASP A 180 -3.70 12.06 -17.97
CA ASP A 180 -3.99 10.85 -17.19
C ASP A 180 -5.03 11.12 -16.08
N VAL A 181 -5.11 12.36 -15.61
CA VAL A 181 -6.01 12.77 -14.51
C VAL A 181 -7.33 13.37 -14.99
N LEU A 182 -7.42 13.74 -16.27
CA LEU A 182 -8.65 14.21 -16.91
C LEU A 182 -9.35 13.08 -17.68
N ASN A 183 -10.70 13.06 -17.62
CA ASN A 183 -11.47 12.11 -18.41
C ASN A 183 -11.42 12.47 -19.90
N VAL A 184 -11.36 11.46 -20.77
CA VAL A 184 -11.35 11.64 -22.22
C VAL A 184 -12.57 12.47 -22.69
N SER A 185 -13.74 12.27 -22.09
CA SER A 185 -14.96 13.04 -22.37
C SER A 185 -14.84 14.54 -22.04
N GLU A 186 -14.00 14.88 -21.07
CA GLU A 186 -13.72 16.29 -20.70
C GLU A 186 -12.81 16.95 -21.73
N LEU A 187 -11.88 16.18 -22.30
CA LEU A 187 -10.95 16.64 -23.35
C LEU A 187 -11.55 16.63 -24.75
N ASP A 188 -12.57 15.78 -24.98
CA ASP A 188 -13.23 15.71 -26.28
C ASP A 188 -14.14 16.93 -26.48
N ALA A 189 -13.68 17.82 -27.36
CA ALA A 189 -14.35 19.04 -27.76
C ALA A 189 -14.92 18.94 -29.18
N SER A 190 -15.28 17.73 -29.62
CA SER A 190 -15.79 17.47 -30.96
C SER A 190 -17.27 17.11 -30.99
N LEU A 191 -17.93 17.47 -32.08
CA LEU A 191 -19.23 16.98 -32.50
C LEU A 191 -19.04 15.84 -33.50
N VAL A 192 -19.77 14.76 -33.35
CA VAL A 192 -19.76 13.64 -34.32
C VAL A 192 -20.89 13.86 -35.31
N ILE A 193 -20.54 13.84 -36.60
CA ILE A 193 -21.53 13.85 -37.70
C ILE A 193 -21.30 12.66 -38.62
N TYR A 194 -22.34 12.28 -39.33
CA TYR A 194 -22.27 11.26 -40.40
C TYR A 194 -22.48 11.95 -41.74
N TYR A 195 -21.50 11.83 -42.60
CA TYR A 195 -21.56 12.33 -43.97
C TYR A 195 -21.30 11.17 -44.94
N GLU A 196 -22.24 10.92 -45.84
CA GLU A 196 -22.21 9.78 -46.79
C GLU A 196 -21.95 8.42 -46.12
N GLY A 197 -22.52 8.25 -44.89
CA GLY A 197 -22.38 7.03 -44.11
C GLY A 197 -21.05 6.87 -43.35
N GLN A 198 -20.15 7.86 -43.44
CA GLN A 198 -18.89 7.89 -42.74
C GLN A 198 -18.96 8.84 -41.49
N GLU A 199 -18.33 8.41 -40.40
CA GLU A 199 -18.23 9.23 -39.18
C GLU A 199 -17.14 10.28 -39.35
N HIS A 200 -17.48 11.54 -39.03
CA HIS A 200 -16.54 12.66 -38.99
C HIS A 200 -16.65 13.39 -37.65
N LYS A 201 -15.51 13.78 -37.08
CA LYS A 201 -15.42 14.59 -35.86
C LYS A 201 -15.12 16.04 -36.20
N ILE A 202 -15.99 16.93 -35.78
CA ILE A 202 -15.89 18.38 -36.02
C ILE A 202 -15.58 19.09 -34.71
N PRO A 203 -14.52 19.91 -34.60
CA PRO A 203 -14.24 20.68 -33.40
C PRO A 203 -15.41 21.62 -33.05
N SER A 204 -16.09 21.39 -31.94
CA SER A 204 -17.26 22.17 -31.47
C SER A 204 -16.98 23.04 -30.24
N ALA A 205 -15.84 22.83 -29.61
CA ALA A 205 -15.43 23.61 -28.45
C ALA A 205 -13.90 23.81 -28.43
N THR A 206 -13.47 24.72 -27.60
CA THR A 206 -12.06 24.90 -27.25
C THR A 206 -11.87 24.51 -25.79
N VAL A 207 -10.91 23.62 -25.51
CA VAL A 207 -10.52 23.28 -24.14
C VAL A 207 -9.27 24.06 -23.77
N THR A 208 -9.34 24.81 -22.70
CA THR A 208 -8.20 25.51 -22.09
C THR A 208 -7.81 24.77 -20.83
N LEU A 209 -6.53 24.45 -20.70
CA LEU A 209 -5.93 23.74 -19.58
C LEU A 209 -4.95 24.65 -18.86
N GLU A 210 -5.01 24.67 -17.54
CA GLU A 210 -4.09 25.41 -16.68
C GLU A 210 -3.65 24.53 -15.50
N VAL A 211 -2.39 24.67 -15.12
CA VAL A 211 -1.82 24.07 -13.91
C VAL A 211 -1.12 25.17 -13.13
N ASN A 212 -1.50 25.36 -11.88
CA ASN A 212 -0.96 26.40 -10.98
C ASN A 212 -1.05 27.81 -11.59
N GLY A 213 -2.13 28.11 -12.33
CA GLY A 213 -2.38 29.40 -12.98
C GLY A 213 -1.59 29.63 -14.26
N HIS A 214 -0.88 28.64 -14.78
CA HIS A 214 -0.16 28.73 -16.05
C HIS A 214 -0.80 27.86 -17.14
N PRO A 215 -0.80 28.32 -18.41
CA PRO A 215 -1.27 27.50 -19.52
C PRO A 215 -0.56 26.14 -19.55
N ALA A 216 -1.33 25.09 -19.74
CA ALA A 216 -0.86 23.71 -19.69
C ALA A 216 -1.32 22.89 -20.91
N SER A 217 -0.70 21.73 -21.11
CA SER A 217 -1.08 20.74 -22.10
C SER A 217 -1.41 19.41 -21.42
N THR A 218 -1.96 18.46 -22.17
CA THR A 218 -2.20 17.10 -21.67
C THR A 218 -0.94 16.38 -21.20
N ASN A 219 0.24 16.82 -21.64
CA ASN A 219 1.54 16.26 -21.24
C ASN A 219 2.17 16.94 -20.01
N THR A 220 1.53 18.01 -19.48
CA THR A 220 2.02 18.68 -18.27
C THR A 220 1.93 17.76 -17.08
N LEU A 221 3.03 17.63 -16.32
CA LEU A 221 3.09 16.78 -15.12
C LEU A 221 2.31 17.39 -13.97
N ILE A 222 1.67 16.52 -13.19
CA ILE A 222 0.89 16.89 -12.01
C ILE A 222 1.65 16.41 -10.77
N GLU A 223 1.95 17.34 -9.88
CA GLU A 223 2.60 17.11 -8.61
C GLU A 223 1.60 17.14 -7.44
N ASP A 224 2.04 16.71 -6.29
CA ASP A 224 1.23 16.81 -5.06
C ASP A 224 0.97 18.28 -4.73
N GLY A 225 -0.30 18.66 -4.55
CA GLY A 225 -0.73 20.03 -4.32
C GLY A 225 -0.99 20.85 -5.60
N SER A 226 -0.86 20.30 -6.80
CA SER A 226 -1.16 21.00 -8.05
C SER A 226 -2.61 21.49 -8.11
N GLN A 227 -2.80 22.71 -8.62
CA GLN A 227 -4.10 23.29 -8.92
C GLN A 227 -4.37 23.18 -10.41
N VAL A 228 -5.29 22.29 -10.78
CA VAL A 228 -5.68 22.05 -12.17
C VAL A 228 -6.98 22.76 -12.45
N ARG A 229 -6.99 23.54 -13.52
CA ARG A 229 -8.20 24.13 -14.08
C ARG A 229 -8.36 23.70 -15.52
N TYR A 230 -9.56 23.30 -15.85
CA TYR A 230 -9.95 23.08 -17.23
C TYR A 230 -11.26 23.83 -17.52
N MET A 231 -11.30 24.48 -18.65
CA MET A 231 -12.48 25.18 -19.14
C MET A 231 -12.79 24.72 -20.55
N LYS A 232 -14.05 24.35 -20.79
CA LYS A 232 -14.57 24.01 -22.11
C LYS A 232 -15.44 25.17 -22.59
N SER A 233 -14.95 25.92 -23.55
CA SER A 233 -15.70 27.00 -24.18
C SER A 233 -16.32 26.47 -25.48
N LEU A 234 -17.64 26.41 -25.53
CA LEU A 234 -18.35 26.08 -26.76
C LEU A 234 -18.03 27.17 -27.80
N ARG A 235 -17.66 26.78 -29.00
CA ARG A 235 -17.65 27.70 -30.13
C ARG A 235 -19.09 28.21 -30.37
N ALA A 236 -19.23 29.46 -30.83
CA ALA A 236 -20.48 29.90 -31.41
C ALA A 236 -20.92 28.83 -32.42
N ALA A 237 -22.18 28.44 -32.35
CA ALA A 237 -22.75 27.22 -32.94
C ALA A 237 -22.02 26.74 -34.21
N THR A 238 -21.56 25.48 -34.21
CA THR A 238 -21.02 24.85 -35.41
C THR A 238 -22.10 24.86 -36.46
N THR A 239 -21.80 25.45 -37.62
CA THR A 239 -22.78 25.60 -38.73
C THR A 239 -22.67 24.43 -39.71
N VAL A 240 -23.69 24.29 -40.52
CA VAL A 240 -23.67 23.35 -41.66
C VAL A 240 -22.45 23.62 -42.56
N SER A 241 -22.09 24.89 -42.77
CA SER A 241 -20.88 25.27 -43.53
C SER A 241 -19.60 24.73 -42.90
N ASP A 242 -19.47 24.82 -41.56
CA ASP A 242 -18.29 24.30 -40.87
C ASP A 242 -18.17 22.78 -41.02
N ALA A 243 -19.32 22.08 -40.94
CA ALA A 243 -19.36 20.65 -41.12
C ALA A 243 -18.98 20.23 -42.56
N LEU A 244 -19.53 20.89 -43.55
CA LEU A 244 -19.22 20.61 -44.94
C LEU A 244 -17.75 20.88 -45.26
N LEU A 245 -17.18 21.95 -44.69
CA LEU A 245 -15.76 22.23 -44.85
C LEU A 245 -14.89 21.16 -44.24
N ALA A 246 -15.27 20.69 -43.02
CA ALA A 246 -14.52 19.65 -42.30
C ALA A 246 -14.51 18.30 -43.02
N VAL A 247 -15.60 17.94 -43.76
CA VAL A 247 -15.67 16.73 -44.58
C VAL A 247 -15.10 16.89 -45.99
N GLY A 248 -14.55 18.08 -46.30
CA GLY A 248 -13.95 18.36 -47.61
C GLY A 248 -14.96 18.53 -48.74
N PHE A 249 -16.21 18.89 -48.44
CA PHE A 249 -17.21 19.17 -49.42
C PHE A 249 -16.78 20.36 -50.30
N GLN A 250 -16.80 20.15 -51.63
CA GLN A 250 -16.57 21.19 -52.62
C GLN A 250 -17.88 21.48 -53.38
N PRO A 251 -18.40 22.69 -53.26
CA PRO A 251 -19.60 23.05 -54.01
C PRO A 251 -19.33 22.94 -55.53
N PRO A 252 -20.32 22.52 -56.33
CA PRO A 252 -20.19 22.49 -57.77
C PRO A 252 -19.77 23.85 -58.33
N ALA A 253 -18.92 23.83 -59.36
CA ALA A 253 -18.43 25.06 -59.99
C ALA A 253 -19.59 25.94 -60.46
N ALA A 254 -19.46 27.25 -60.27
CA ALA A 254 -20.51 28.28 -60.50
C ALA A 254 -21.03 28.38 -61.96
N GLN A 255 -20.53 27.56 -62.86
CA GLN A 255 -20.94 27.58 -64.28
C GLN A 255 -22.14 26.64 -64.61
N SER A 256 -22.61 25.86 -63.68
CA SER A 256 -23.75 24.98 -63.86
C SER A 256 -24.98 25.54 -63.14
N ARG A 257 -26.13 25.66 -63.80
CA ARG A 257 -27.42 25.92 -63.15
C ARG A 257 -27.87 24.70 -62.33
N VAL A 258 -27.05 24.31 -61.36
CA VAL A 258 -27.35 23.20 -60.49
C VAL A 258 -27.74 23.76 -59.13
N SER A 259 -28.96 23.57 -58.70
CA SER A 259 -29.40 23.78 -57.35
C SER A 259 -29.18 22.50 -56.56
N PHE A 260 -28.54 22.59 -55.41
CA PHE A 260 -28.43 21.46 -54.47
C PHE A 260 -29.14 21.80 -53.17
N THR A 261 -29.69 20.78 -52.54
CA THR A 261 -30.34 20.90 -51.24
C THR A 261 -29.50 20.14 -50.21
N ILE A 262 -29.19 20.80 -49.08
CA ILE A 262 -28.50 20.17 -47.96
C ILE A 262 -29.57 19.67 -46.97
N LEU A 263 -29.44 18.43 -46.57
CA LEU A 263 -30.32 17.81 -45.59
C LEU A 263 -29.50 17.45 -44.34
N VAL A 264 -29.98 17.86 -43.17
CA VAL A 264 -29.50 17.39 -41.89
C VAL A 264 -30.65 16.68 -41.17
N ASN A 265 -30.46 15.39 -40.86
CA ASN A 265 -31.50 14.54 -40.33
C ASN A 265 -32.79 14.60 -41.15
N GLU A 266 -32.65 14.48 -42.49
CA GLU A 266 -33.73 14.50 -43.48
C GLU A 266 -34.47 15.87 -43.64
N LYS A 267 -34.02 16.92 -42.94
CA LYS A 267 -34.62 18.26 -43.01
C LYS A 267 -33.74 19.18 -43.87
N PRO A 268 -34.32 19.97 -44.78
CA PRO A 268 -33.58 20.94 -45.52
C PRO A 268 -33.04 22.05 -44.63
N VAL A 269 -31.77 22.40 -44.82
CA VAL A 269 -31.04 23.41 -44.04
C VAL A 269 -30.22 24.34 -44.95
N ASN A 270 -29.86 25.51 -44.40
CA ASN A 270 -28.95 26.45 -45.06
C ASN A 270 -27.52 26.31 -44.53
N PHE A 271 -26.54 26.86 -45.26
CA PHE A 271 -25.15 26.85 -44.85
C PHE A 271 -24.87 27.45 -43.46
N THR A 272 -25.66 28.47 -43.07
CA THR A 272 -25.51 29.17 -41.85
C THR A 272 -26.30 28.59 -40.65
N ASP A 273 -27.11 27.57 -40.94
CA ASP A 273 -27.90 26.95 -39.91
C ASP A 273 -26.99 26.19 -38.91
N PRO A 274 -27.28 26.27 -37.61
CA PRO A 274 -26.53 25.49 -36.60
C PRO A 274 -26.86 24.01 -36.73
N ILE A 275 -25.83 23.17 -36.44
CA ILE A 275 -25.95 21.71 -36.42
C ILE A 275 -26.06 21.24 -34.98
#